data_28ebde4d63339836ecd8dec4d18543c2
#
_entry.id   28ebde4d63339836ecd8dec4d18543c2
#
_cell.length_a   1.000
_cell.length_b   1.000
_cell.length_c   1.000
_cell.angle_alpha   90.00
_cell.angle_beta   90.00
_cell.angle_gamma   90.00
#
_symmetry.space_group_name_H-M   'P 1'
#
loop_
_entity.id
_entity.type
_entity.pdbx_description
1 polymer ?
#
loop_
_entity_poly.entity_id
_entity_poly.type
_entity_poly.pdbx_seq_one_letter_code
_entity_poly.pdbx_strand_id
1 'polypeptide(L)'
;MVSNRQLIKDGILMKLNAEALRIAALSVAVLGFGQVSAAQEAQKMFIEGDIVRGNTPNGNTGPVCVLANQFKRRENVIFRIRVRNIAGQPLDDKNIKSIVVELSDGKKYPAQYRARPPVAVRAALGLTGPIDYFWSAAWLIPQDYPTGSLSYRVVATDMQGNTQEWTPFKDLRSLPVVMPGDVEYTK
;
A
#
# COMPACT_ATOMS: atom_id res chain seq x y z
N MET A 1 -15.02 36.03 -66.72
CA MET A 1 -16.11 36.94 -67.03
C MET A 1 -16.60 37.55 -65.73
N VAL A 2 -16.33 38.84 -65.63
CA VAL A 2 -17.09 39.90 -64.97
C VAL A 2 -17.18 39.77 -63.46
N SER A 3 -16.41 40.51 -62.74
CA SER A 3 -16.39 41.94 -62.46
C SER A 3 -17.29 42.32 -61.28
N ASN A 4 -16.68 42.80 -60.30
CA ASN A 4 -16.65 44.20 -59.87
C ASN A 4 -17.36 44.50 -58.54
N ARG A 5 -16.58 45.05 -57.67
CA ARG A 5 -16.62 46.42 -57.16
C ARG A 5 -17.55 46.67 -55.96
N GLN A 6 -16.88 47.11 -54.95
CA GLN A 6 -16.94 48.42 -54.30
C GLN A 6 -18.17 48.61 -53.41
N LEU A 7 -18.15 49.22 -52.31
CA LEU A 7 -17.47 50.37 -51.72
C LEU A 7 -17.81 50.42 -50.23
N ILE A 8 -16.82 50.63 -49.34
CA ILE A 8 -16.54 51.93 -48.73
C ILE A 8 -17.47 52.35 -47.59
N LYS A 9 -16.79 52.63 -46.51
CA LYS A 9 -17.00 53.64 -45.46
C LYS A 9 -18.17 53.42 -44.51
N ASP A 10 -17.82 53.23 -43.26
CA ASP A 10 -17.82 54.37 -42.33
C ASP A 10 -17.06 54.00 -41.06
N GLY A 11 -16.05 54.79 -40.83
CA GLY A 11 -15.30 54.78 -39.62
C GLY A 11 -16.15 55.27 -38.45
N ILE A 12 -16.55 54.36 -37.62
CA ILE A 12 -16.98 54.74 -36.26
C ILE A 12 -15.80 54.51 -35.33
N LEU A 13 -15.08 55.59 -35.15
CA LEU A 13 -14.04 55.68 -34.12
C LEU A 13 -14.74 55.63 -32.76
N MET A 14 -14.96 54.45 -32.25
CA MET A 14 -15.35 54.31 -30.86
C MET A 14 -14.15 54.70 -29.99
N LYS A 15 -14.21 55.91 -29.47
CA LYS A 15 -13.43 56.31 -28.30
C LYS A 15 -13.85 55.38 -27.16
N LEU A 16 -13.14 54.33 -26.95
CA LEU A 16 -13.20 53.51 -25.75
C LEU A 16 -12.69 54.39 -24.60
N ASN A 17 -13.63 54.90 -23.81
CA ASN A 17 -13.30 55.61 -22.60
C ASN A 17 -12.39 54.79 -21.70
N ALA A 18 -11.24 55.35 -21.38
CA ALA A 18 -10.24 54.71 -20.52
C ALA A 18 -10.74 54.36 -19.09
N GLU A 19 -11.92 54.85 -18.76
CA GLU A 19 -12.56 54.55 -17.46
C GLU A 19 -13.31 53.22 -17.45
N ALA A 20 -13.82 52.72 -18.59
CA ALA A 20 -14.47 51.41 -18.66
C ALA A 20 -13.46 50.25 -18.50
N LEU A 21 -12.20 50.48 -18.85
CA LEU A 21 -11.14 49.49 -18.72
C LEU A 21 -10.63 49.30 -17.27
N ARG A 22 -10.88 50.31 -16.41
CA ARG A 22 -10.43 50.21 -15.00
C ARG A 22 -11.40 49.44 -14.12
N ILE A 23 -12.66 49.34 -14.47
CA ILE A 23 -13.67 48.59 -13.70
C ILE A 23 -13.64 47.12 -14.02
N ALA A 24 -13.25 46.74 -15.24
CA ALA A 24 -13.12 45.32 -15.64
C ALA A 24 -11.88 44.61 -15.01
N ALA A 25 -10.84 45.40 -14.67
CA ALA A 25 -9.61 44.81 -14.06
C ALA A 25 -9.74 44.52 -12.57
N LEU A 26 -10.71 45.10 -11.87
CA LEU A 26 -10.91 44.89 -10.43
C LEU A 26 -11.83 43.70 -10.13
N SER A 27 -12.60 43.23 -11.11
CA SER A 27 -13.56 42.14 -10.89
C SER A 27 -12.95 40.73 -11.03
N VAL A 28 -11.75 40.60 -11.60
CA VAL A 28 -11.08 39.30 -11.81
C VAL A 28 -10.22 38.88 -10.59
N ALA A 29 -9.89 39.80 -9.72
CA ALA A 29 -9.00 39.52 -8.57
C ALA A 29 -9.69 38.87 -7.37
N VAL A 30 -11.01 38.76 -7.33
CA VAL A 30 -11.76 38.26 -6.15
C VAL A 30 -12.21 36.81 -6.31
N LEU A 31 -12.12 36.20 -7.51
CA LEU A 31 -12.52 34.81 -7.74
C LEU A 31 -11.38 33.79 -7.60
N GLY A 32 -10.19 34.21 -7.19
CA GLY A 32 -9.00 33.35 -7.12
C GLY A 32 -8.69 32.75 -5.75
N PHE A 33 -9.45 33.04 -4.70
CA PHE A 33 -9.14 32.55 -3.34
C PHE A 33 -10.28 31.71 -2.77
N GLY A 34 -10.43 30.52 -3.27
CA GLY A 34 -11.44 29.61 -2.75
C GLY A 34 -11.16 28.15 -3.05
N GLN A 35 -9.95 27.79 -3.42
CA GLN A 35 -9.56 26.40 -3.28
C GLN A 35 -9.14 26.18 -1.82
N VAL A 36 -10.15 26.06 -0.95
CA VAL A 36 -9.98 25.31 0.28
C VAL A 36 -9.60 23.90 -0.18
N SER A 37 -8.31 23.61 -0.24
CA SER A 37 -7.85 22.23 -0.23
C SER A 37 -8.47 21.63 1.01
N ALA A 38 -9.61 20.94 0.86
CA ALA A 38 -10.08 20.03 1.86
C ALA A 38 -8.88 19.14 2.14
N ALA A 39 -8.20 19.35 3.25
CA ALA A 39 -7.17 18.47 3.74
C ALA A 39 -7.88 17.12 3.79
N GLN A 40 -7.56 16.25 2.84
CA GLN A 40 -8.13 14.93 2.75
C GLN A 40 -7.69 14.25 4.04
N GLU A 41 -8.63 14.03 4.96
CA GLU A 41 -8.32 13.38 6.23
C GLU A 41 -7.57 12.09 5.91
N ALA A 42 -6.39 11.95 6.51
CA ALA A 42 -5.57 10.77 6.33
C ALA A 42 -6.44 9.54 6.62
N GLN A 43 -6.59 8.66 5.65
CA GLN A 43 -7.40 7.46 5.79
C GLN A 43 -6.83 6.62 6.94
N LYS A 44 -7.57 6.51 8.05
CA LYS A 44 -7.18 5.62 9.13
C LYS A 44 -7.18 4.18 8.63
N MET A 45 -6.03 3.53 8.79
CA MET A 45 -5.83 2.14 8.41
C MET A 45 -5.72 1.28 9.67
N PHE A 46 -6.44 0.17 9.71
CA PHE A 46 -6.26 -0.87 10.71
C PHE A 46 -5.38 -1.95 10.13
N ILE A 47 -4.27 -2.23 10.79
CA ILE A 47 -3.29 -3.21 10.36
C ILE A 47 -3.36 -4.39 11.32
N GLU A 48 -3.46 -5.59 10.76
CA GLU A 48 -3.39 -6.86 11.45
C GLU A 48 -2.25 -7.67 10.85
N GLY A 49 -1.49 -8.35 11.67
CA GLY A 49 -0.40 -9.19 11.20
C GLY A 49 -0.31 -10.52 11.93
N ASP A 50 0.04 -11.56 11.19
CA ASP A 50 0.41 -12.85 11.73
C ASP A 50 1.67 -13.39 11.05
N ILE A 51 2.28 -14.40 11.65
CA ILE A 51 3.50 -15.03 11.16
C ILE A 51 3.23 -16.51 10.90
N VAL A 52 3.63 -16.99 9.72
CA VAL A 52 3.51 -18.40 9.36
C VAL A 52 4.82 -18.93 8.82
N ARG A 53 4.99 -20.25 8.93
CA ARG A 53 6.09 -20.96 8.26
C ARG A 53 5.84 -21.00 6.76
N GLY A 54 6.82 -20.53 5.99
CA GLY A 54 6.80 -20.54 4.53
C GLY A 54 7.56 -21.71 3.93
N ASN A 55 7.39 -21.87 2.62
CA ASN A 55 8.21 -22.77 1.82
C ASN A 55 9.67 -22.28 1.80
N THR A 56 10.60 -23.21 1.80
CA THR A 56 12.01 -22.90 1.63
C THR A 56 12.51 -23.39 0.26
N PRO A 57 13.55 -22.78 -0.29
CA PRO A 57 14.10 -23.20 -1.60
C PRO A 57 14.56 -24.66 -1.65
N ASN A 58 14.93 -25.22 -0.51
CA ASN A 58 15.51 -26.56 -0.39
C ASN A 58 14.52 -27.62 0.12
N GLY A 59 13.24 -27.30 0.13
CA GLY A 59 12.20 -28.20 0.66
C GLY A 59 11.63 -27.72 1.98
N ASN A 60 10.57 -28.36 2.44
CA ASN A 60 9.89 -27.98 3.66
C ASN A 60 10.23 -28.94 4.79
N THR A 61 10.46 -28.40 5.96
CA THR A 61 10.79 -29.17 7.17
C THR A 61 9.56 -29.47 8.03
N GLY A 62 8.38 -29.18 7.49
CA GLY A 62 7.11 -29.37 8.19
C GLY A 62 5.95 -28.71 7.46
N PRO A 63 4.78 -28.67 8.08
CA PRO A 63 3.61 -28.02 7.50
C PRO A 63 3.89 -26.55 7.19
N VAL A 64 3.50 -26.10 5.99
CA VAL A 64 3.61 -24.70 5.55
C VAL A 64 2.28 -23.98 5.75
N CYS A 65 2.34 -22.64 5.76
CA CYS A 65 1.18 -21.77 6.01
C CYS A 65 0.51 -21.97 7.39
N VAL A 66 1.21 -22.61 8.32
CA VAL A 66 0.78 -22.79 9.70
C VAL A 66 1.32 -21.65 10.54
N LEU A 67 0.50 -21.12 11.44
CA LEU A 67 0.93 -20.12 12.42
C LEU A 67 2.11 -20.66 13.22
N ALA A 68 3.19 -19.91 13.25
CA ALA A 68 4.40 -20.27 13.95
C ALA A 68 5.10 -19.01 14.47
N ASN A 69 5.73 -19.14 15.64
CA ASN A 69 6.57 -18.08 16.20
C ASN A 69 7.99 -18.57 16.51
N GLN A 70 8.25 -19.86 16.38
CA GLN A 70 9.57 -20.46 16.57
C GLN A 70 10.09 -20.99 15.23
N PHE A 71 11.27 -20.56 14.87
CA PHE A 71 11.91 -20.87 13.62
C PHE A 71 13.37 -21.26 13.85
N LYS A 72 13.87 -22.18 13.06
CA LYS A 72 15.30 -22.46 12.95
C LYS A 72 15.94 -21.60 11.88
N ARG A 73 17.25 -21.46 11.91
CA ARG A 73 17.99 -20.85 10.80
C ARG A 73 17.65 -21.56 9.49
N ARG A 74 17.66 -20.81 8.37
CA ARG A 74 17.30 -21.29 7.04
C ARG A 74 15.82 -21.62 6.84
N GLU A 75 14.97 -21.48 7.84
CA GLU A 75 13.53 -21.48 7.65
C GLU A 75 13.05 -20.13 7.08
N ASN A 76 11.93 -20.19 6.38
CA ASN A 76 11.31 -19.01 5.78
C ASN A 76 10.14 -18.53 6.66
N VAL A 77 10.27 -17.33 7.16
CA VAL A 77 9.22 -16.62 7.91
C VAL A 77 8.38 -15.83 6.93
N ILE A 78 7.09 -16.05 6.92
CA ILE A 78 6.14 -15.27 6.12
C ILE A 78 5.30 -14.40 7.06
N PHE A 79 5.45 -13.11 6.90
CA PHE A 79 4.58 -12.12 7.54
C PHE A 79 3.34 -11.95 6.66
N ARG A 80 2.16 -12.22 7.18
CA ARG A 80 0.89 -11.98 6.52
C ARG A 80 0.25 -10.76 7.15
N ILE A 81 -0.09 -9.79 6.32
CA ILE A 81 -0.55 -8.48 6.77
C ILE A 81 -1.88 -8.20 6.10
N ARG A 82 -2.88 -7.84 6.91
CA ARG A 82 -4.18 -7.38 6.45
C ARG A 82 -4.32 -5.91 6.79
N VAL A 83 -4.79 -5.14 5.85
CA VAL A 83 -5.09 -3.72 6.06
C VAL A 83 -6.55 -3.49 5.75
N ARG A 84 -7.22 -2.79 6.66
CA ARG A 84 -8.65 -2.46 6.56
C ARG A 84 -8.86 -0.97 6.78
N ASN A 85 -9.92 -0.44 6.19
CA ASN A 85 -10.37 0.91 6.52
C ASN A 85 -11.21 0.91 7.80
N ILE A 86 -11.69 2.09 8.22
CA ILE A 86 -12.52 2.25 9.42
C ILE A 86 -13.87 1.50 9.35
N ALA A 87 -14.35 1.19 8.15
CA ALA A 87 -15.56 0.39 7.95
C ALA A 87 -15.28 -1.12 7.94
N GLY A 88 -14.05 -1.55 8.23
CA GLY A 88 -13.64 -2.94 8.24
C GLY A 88 -13.44 -3.56 6.84
N GLN A 89 -13.51 -2.78 5.77
CA GLN A 89 -13.32 -3.27 4.40
C GLN A 89 -11.83 -3.46 4.12
N PRO A 90 -11.44 -4.56 3.45
CA PRO A 90 -10.05 -4.79 3.09
C PRO A 90 -9.55 -3.74 2.10
N LEU A 91 -8.32 -3.28 2.31
CA LEU A 91 -7.60 -2.40 1.40
C LEU A 91 -6.61 -3.23 0.58
N ASP A 92 -6.67 -3.08 -0.72
CA ASP A 92 -5.87 -3.80 -1.70
C ASP A 92 -4.74 -2.93 -2.30
N ASP A 93 -4.11 -3.42 -3.35
CA ASP A 93 -3.03 -2.75 -4.07
C ASP A 93 -3.46 -1.51 -4.89
N LYS A 94 -4.77 -1.21 -4.93
CA LYS A 94 -5.29 0.04 -5.49
C LYS A 94 -5.42 1.15 -4.44
N ASN A 95 -5.49 0.77 -3.18
CA ASN A 95 -5.65 1.67 -2.05
C ASN A 95 -4.32 1.91 -1.31
N ILE A 96 -3.46 0.89 -1.29
CA ILE A 96 -2.20 0.88 -0.57
C ILE A 96 -1.05 0.92 -1.57
N LYS A 97 -0.20 1.93 -1.43
CA LYS A 97 1.00 2.12 -2.26
C LYS A 97 2.11 1.13 -1.90
N SER A 98 2.32 0.92 -0.61
CA SER A 98 3.36 0.00 -0.12
C SER A 98 3.10 -0.46 1.31
N ILE A 99 3.54 -1.68 1.59
CA ILE A 99 3.67 -2.21 2.94
C ILE A 99 5.08 -2.74 3.11
N VAL A 100 5.73 -2.36 4.20
CA VAL A 100 7.09 -2.78 4.53
C VAL A 100 7.11 -3.36 5.94
N VAL A 101 7.69 -4.55 6.07
CA VAL A 101 8.02 -5.14 7.37
C VAL A 101 9.44 -4.73 7.71
N GLU A 102 9.61 -4.07 8.83
CA GLU A 102 10.91 -3.64 9.33
C GLU A 102 11.27 -4.43 10.59
N LEU A 103 12.37 -5.15 10.53
CA LEU A 103 12.88 -5.91 11.67
C LEU A 103 13.69 -5.01 12.60
N SER A 104 13.81 -5.40 13.86
CA SER A 104 14.60 -4.65 14.86
C SER A 104 16.09 -4.58 14.57
N ASP A 105 16.59 -5.43 13.68
CA ASP A 105 17.98 -5.36 13.17
C ASP A 105 18.15 -4.35 12.02
N GLY A 106 17.11 -3.61 11.68
CA GLY A 106 17.09 -2.58 10.62
C GLY A 106 16.78 -3.10 9.23
N LYS A 107 16.64 -4.40 9.04
CA LYS A 107 16.30 -4.97 7.73
C LYS A 107 14.84 -4.71 7.38
N LYS A 108 14.59 -4.45 6.08
CA LYS A 108 13.29 -4.10 5.53
C LYS A 108 12.87 -5.09 4.45
N TYR A 109 11.65 -5.57 4.57
CA TYR A 109 11.08 -6.54 3.63
C TYR A 109 9.78 -5.98 3.05
N PRO A 110 9.77 -5.61 1.76
CA PRO A 110 8.55 -5.16 1.10
C PRO A 110 7.56 -6.30 0.98
N ALA A 111 6.32 -6.05 1.37
CA ALA A 111 5.25 -7.01 1.23
C ALA A 111 4.59 -6.88 -0.14
N GLN A 112 4.21 -8.02 -0.71
CA GLN A 112 3.46 -8.12 -1.96
C GLN A 112 2.00 -8.46 -1.69
N TYR A 113 1.10 -7.81 -2.41
CA TYR A 113 -0.32 -8.13 -2.34
C TYR A 113 -0.61 -9.51 -2.94
N ARG A 114 -1.33 -10.32 -2.20
CA ARG A 114 -1.73 -11.66 -2.62
C ARG A 114 -3.20 -11.66 -3.02
N ALA A 115 -3.45 -11.16 -4.23
CA ALA A 115 -4.76 -11.28 -4.85
C ALA A 115 -5.15 -12.75 -4.97
N ARG A 116 -6.38 -13.08 -4.55
CA ARG A 116 -6.90 -14.43 -4.70
C ARG A 116 -7.51 -14.62 -6.08
N PRO A 117 -7.52 -15.85 -6.60
CA PRO A 117 -8.20 -16.15 -7.85
C PRO A 117 -9.67 -15.70 -7.81
N PRO A 118 -10.25 -15.29 -8.94
CA PRO A 118 -11.68 -14.99 -9.03
C PRO A 118 -12.57 -16.11 -8.50
N VAL A 119 -13.75 -15.76 -8.02
CA VAL A 119 -14.68 -16.73 -7.39
C VAL A 119 -14.97 -17.94 -8.27
N ALA A 120 -15.15 -17.73 -9.58
CA ALA A 120 -15.38 -18.83 -10.53
C ALA A 120 -14.21 -19.82 -10.59
N VAL A 121 -12.98 -19.31 -10.58
CA VAL A 121 -11.76 -20.15 -10.60
C VAL A 121 -11.62 -20.91 -9.28
N ARG A 122 -11.93 -20.25 -8.15
CA ARG A 122 -11.91 -20.90 -6.83
C ARG A 122 -12.93 -22.03 -6.73
N ALA A 123 -14.16 -21.80 -7.21
CA ALA A 123 -15.20 -22.81 -7.25
C ALA A 123 -14.76 -24.05 -8.09
N ALA A 124 -14.16 -23.80 -9.26
CA ALA A 124 -13.62 -24.86 -10.10
C ALA A 124 -12.49 -25.67 -9.42
N LEU A 125 -11.76 -25.03 -8.48
CA LEU A 125 -10.73 -25.69 -7.66
C LEU A 125 -11.26 -26.27 -6.35
N GLY A 126 -12.57 -26.27 -6.11
CA GLY A 126 -13.19 -26.76 -4.87
C GLY A 126 -12.90 -25.88 -3.63
N LEU A 127 -12.46 -24.65 -3.82
CA LEU A 127 -12.11 -23.73 -2.73
C LEU A 127 -13.36 -22.95 -2.27
N THR A 128 -14.05 -23.46 -1.28
CA THR A 128 -15.35 -22.92 -0.78
C THR A 128 -15.24 -21.91 0.36
N GLY A 129 -14.08 -21.77 0.98
CA GLY A 129 -13.87 -20.86 2.10
C GLY A 129 -13.95 -19.37 1.73
N PRO A 130 -14.08 -18.47 2.72
CA PRO A 130 -14.07 -17.04 2.48
C PRO A 130 -12.77 -16.60 1.83
N ILE A 131 -12.84 -15.51 1.04
CA ILE A 131 -11.65 -14.94 0.41
C ILE A 131 -10.90 -14.12 1.45
N ASP A 132 -9.68 -14.54 1.74
CA ASP A 132 -8.78 -13.81 2.61
C ASP A 132 -7.72 -13.09 1.76
N TYR A 133 -7.85 -11.78 1.64
CA TYR A 133 -6.90 -10.93 0.94
C TYR A 133 -5.87 -10.43 1.93
N PHE A 134 -4.59 -10.59 1.60
CA PHE A 134 -3.51 -10.16 2.47
C PHE A 134 -2.26 -9.79 1.67
N TRP A 135 -1.39 -9.05 2.33
CA TRP A 135 -0.04 -8.76 1.89
C TRP A 135 0.92 -9.75 2.55
N SER A 136 1.97 -10.14 1.85
CA SER A 136 2.96 -11.04 2.41
C SER A 136 4.37 -10.57 2.14
N ALA A 137 5.20 -10.55 3.19
CA ALA A 137 6.63 -10.41 3.12
C ALA A 137 7.31 -11.71 3.55
N ALA A 138 8.38 -12.09 2.89
CA ALA A 138 9.13 -13.29 3.21
C ALA A 138 10.51 -12.93 3.74
N TRP A 139 10.92 -13.59 4.80
CA TRP A 139 12.26 -13.51 5.38
C TRP A 139 12.85 -14.90 5.54
N LEU A 140 13.82 -15.21 4.69
CA LEU A 140 14.64 -16.41 4.86
C LEU A 140 15.69 -16.10 5.93
N ILE A 141 15.64 -16.82 7.04
CA ILE A 141 16.56 -16.62 8.16
C ILE A 141 17.97 -17.03 7.71
N PRO A 142 18.97 -16.15 7.78
CA PRO A 142 20.35 -16.49 7.46
C PRO A 142 20.90 -17.61 8.36
N GLN A 143 21.89 -18.34 7.85
CA GLN A 143 22.50 -19.46 8.59
C GLN A 143 23.26 -18.99 9.83
N ASP A 144 23.79 -17.78 9.81
CA ASP A 144 24.55 -17.15 10.88
C ASP A 144 23.72 -16.21 11.76
N TYR A 145 22.39 -16.19 11.55
CA TYR A 145 21.52 -15.26 12.30
C TYR A 145 21.55 -15.58 13.79
N PRO A 146 21.63 -14.56 14.67
CA PRO A 146 21.63 -14.79 16.14
C PRO A 146 20.31 -15.41 16.59
N THR A 147 20.39 -16.24 17.64
CA THR A 147 19.21 -16.80 18.29
C THR A 147 18.53 -15.78 19.19
N GLY A 148 17.24 -15.92 19.39
CA GLY A 148 16.46 -15.08 20.30
C GLY A 148 15.21 -14.50 19.64
N SER A 149 14.48 -13.73 20.41
CA SER A 149 13.28 -13.03 19.93
C SER A 149 13.66 -11.82 19.10
N LEU A 150 12.93 -11.61 18.01
CA LEU A 150 13.10 -10.49 17.11
C LEU A 150 11.80 -9.69 17.07
N SER A 151 11.87 -8.41 17.37
CA SER A 151 10.74 -7.53 17.19
C SER A 151 10.68 -6.99 15.76
N TYR A 152 9.47 -6.66 15.32
CA TYR A 152 9.25 -6.06 14.01
C TYR A 152 8.12 -5.04 14.06
N ARG A 153 8.06 -4.20 13.05
CA ARG A 153 6.93 -3.31 12.79
C ARG A 153 6.51 -3.41 11.33
N VAL A 154 5.28 -3.07 11.08
CA VAL A 154 4.71 -2.96 9.74
C VAL A 154 4.43 -1.49 9.46
N VAL A 155 4.92 -0.98 8.35
CA VAL A 155 4.64 0.37 7.86
C VAL A 155 3.82 0.26 6.60
N ALA A 156 2.59 0.72 6.63
CA ALA A 156 1.71 0.81 5.46
C ALA A 156 1.63 2.26 4.98
N THR A 157 1.72 2.47 3.67
CA THR A 157 1.60 3.77 3.02
C THR A 157 0.45 3.71 2.02
N ASP A 158 -0.49 4.62 2.12
CA ASP A 158 -1.60 4.74 1.17
C ASP A 158 -1.18 5.43 -0.15
N MET A 159 -2.10 5.52 -1.11
CA MET A 159 -1.83 6.16 -2.40
C MET A 159 -1.60 7.67 -2.28
N GLN A 160 -2.01 8.31 -1.20
CA GLN A 160 -1.81 9.72 -0.90
C GLN A 160 -0.47 9.99 -0.19
N GLY A 161 0.24 8.93 0.22
CA GLY A 161 1.51 9.02 0.94
C GLY A 161 1.36 9.09 2.46
N ASN A 162 0.15 8.93 3.01
CA ASN A 162 -0.03 8.83 4.45
C ASN A 162 0.47 7.48 4.94
N THR A 163 1.15 7.48 6.08
CA THR A 163 1.72 6.27 6.68
C THR A 163 1.02 5.91 7.98
N GLN A 164 0.84 4.61 8.16
CA GLN A 164 0.38 4.01 9.42
C GLN A 164 1.37 2.95 9.84
N GLU A 165 1.78 2.99 11.11
CA GLU A 165 2.64 1.97 11.70
C GLU A 165 1.83 1.04 12.61
N TRP A 166 2.22 -0.21 12.62
CA TRP A 166 1.69 -1.22 13.52
C TRP A 166 2.82 -2.11 14.05
N THR A 167 2.75 -2.42 15.33
CA THR A 167 3.65 -3.36 15.98
C THR A 167 2.83 -4.47 16.63
N PRO A 168 3.26 -5.73 16.56
CA PRO A 168 2.60 -6.81 17.28
C PRO A 168 2.69 -6.57 18.78
N PHE A 169 1.76 -7.15 19.52
CA PHE A 169 1.87 -7.19 20.98
C PHE A 169 3.20 -7.83 21.35
N LYS A 170 3.89 -7.26 22.34
CA LYS A 170 5.19 -7.75 22.83
C LYS A 170 5.02 -9.01 23.69
N ASP A 171 4.16 -9.92 23.31
CA ASP A 171 4.12 -11.23 23.93
C ASP A 171 4.95 -12.21 23.08
N LEU A 172 5.50 -13.23 23.70
CA LEU A 172 6.36 -14.23 23.06
C LEU A 172 5.68 -14.98 21.90
N ARG A 173 4.35 -14.92 21.79
CA ARG A 173 3.58 -15.60 20.75
C ARG A 173 3.47 -14.78 19.47
N SER A 174 3.65 -13.47 19.56
CA SER A 174 3.51 -12.55 18.44
C SER A 174 4.83 -12.24 17.73
N LEU A 175 5.96 -12.58 18.34
CA LEU A 175 7.29 -12.29 17.81
C LEU A 175 7.94 -13.56 17.25
N PRO A 176 8.66 -13.47 16.13
CA PRO A 176 9.47 -14.57 15.65
C PRO A 176 10.64 -14.82 16.61
N VAL A 177 10.86 -16.07 16.93
CA VAL A 177 11.97 -16.52 17.77
C VAL A 177 12.87 -17.44 16.94
N VAL A 178 14.14 -17.07 16.81
CA VAL A 178 15.14 -17.91 16.17
C VAL A 178 15.69 -18.91 17.18
N MET A 179 15.40 -20.18 16.95
CA MET A 179 15.82 -21.29 17.80
C MET A 179 17.24 -21.73 17.48
N PRO A 180 17.96 -22.33 18.45
CA PRO A 180 19.23 -22.98 18.17
C PRO A 180 19.10 -24.09 17.11
N GLY A 181 20.19 -24.32 16.40
CA GLY A 181 20.29 -25.36 15.38
C GLY A 181 19.82 -24.88 14.01
N ASP A 182 20.16 -25.67 13.02
CA ASP A 182 19.79 -25.47 11.62
C ASP A 182 18.67 -26.44 11.23
N VAL A 183 18.00 -26.11 10.15
CA VAL A 183 17.05 -27.01 9.55
C VAL A 183 17.83 -28.11 8.81
N GLU A 184 17.55 -29.37 9.16
CA GLU A 184 17.97 -30.51 8.38
C GLU A 184 16.93 -30.77 7.29
N TYR A 185 17.34 -30.58 6.04
CA TYR A 185 16.51 -30.96 4.90
C TYR A 185 16.66 -32.44 4.64
N THR A 186 15.59 -33.19 4.77
CA THR A 186 15.54 -34.57 4.24
C THR A 186 15.62 -34.49 2.73
N LYS A 187 16.63 -35.18 2.17
CA LYS A 187 16.82 -35.32 0.72
C LYS A 187 15.72 -36.19 0.12
#